data_ab3bce93f7a661bf36d0535e6408182d
#
_entry.id   ab3bce93f7a661bf36d0535e6408182d
#
_cell.length_a   1.000
_cell.length_b   1.000
_cell.length_c   1.000
_cell.angle_alpha   90.00
_cell.angle_beta   90.00
_cell.angle_gamma   90.00
#
_symmetry.space_group_name_H-M   'P 1'
#
loop_
_entity.id
_entity.type
_entity.pdbx_description
1 polymer ?
#
loop_
_entity_poly.entity_id
_entity_poly.type
_entity_poly.pdbx_seq_one_letter_code
_entity_poly.pdbx_strand_id
1 'polypeptide(L)'
;MYHVGVGKTSTPTPTGYYAVQYKEVNPTWVDPDDTSIQIGSGPDNPIGYRWIGFYGNYGIHGTNHPESIGGYVSNGCVRMKEADVEDLYQYVSVGTPVTVYYDRLVIDVDPDHTVSYYIYPDGYGWQSLSIAQVKKALAGYGVEDFADFQEISDKINASDGNVTYIAKAYDLVVNGHKLAKRALGKNGQIYLPSVAVATALKLDLQWNSQQGILTSPYGIAPGYVKSDVVYMNAVDAYSLFHLKGELTPDYVYNMYSVKGNSTPTVVISPGSGT
;
A
#
# COMPACT_ATOMS: atom_id res chain seq x y z
N MET A 1 11.57 0.38 7.26
CA MET A 1 10.50 0.21 8.29
C MET A 1 11.08 -0.58 9.47
N TYR A 2 10.74 -0.25 10.74
CA TYR A 2 11.19 -0.98 11.93
C TYR A 2 9.99 -1.46 12.74
N HIS A 3 10.10 -2.66 13.31
CA HIS A 3 9.13 -3.14 14.29
C HIS A 3 9.43 -2.54 15.66
N VAL A 4 8.38 -2.13 16.39
CA VAL A 4 8.53 -1.46 17.69
C VAL A 4 7.63 -2.08 18.75
N GLY A 5 8.04 -1.99 20.01
CA GLY A 5 7.17 -2.21 21.17
C GLY A 5 6.68 -0.85 21.68
N VAL A 6 5.42 -0.77 22.13
CA VAL A 6 4.79 0.48 22.55
C VAL A 6 4.22 0.40 23.97
N GLY A 7 3.63 1.50 24.45
CA GLY A 7 3.03 1.59 25.76
C GLY A 7 1.93 0.53 25.98
N LYS A 8 1.83 0.00 27.21
CA LYS A 8 0.74 -0.88 27.63
C LYS A 8 -0.59 -0.13 27.72
N THR A 9 -1.71 -0.83 27.79
CA THR A 9 -3.06 -0.25 27.80
C THR A 9 -3.25 0.80 28.91
N SER A 10 -2.62 0.60 30.09
CA SER A 10 -2.69 1.56 31.20
C SER A 10 -1.79 2.80 31.03
N THR A 11 -0.79 2.71 30.17
CA THR A 11 0.19 3.80 29.90
C THR A 11 0.49 3.83 28.40
N PRO A 12 -0.49 4.17 27.53
CA PRO A 12 -0.30 4.14 26.09
C PRO A 12 0.74 5.17 25.65
N THR A 13 1.42 4.87 24.54
CA THR A 13 2.31 5.86 23.91
C THR A 13 1.49 7.08 23.51
N PRO A 14 1.86 8.30 23.93
CA PRO A 14 1.06 9.49 23.64
C PRO A 14 1.06 9.81 22.16
N THR A 15 -0.16 9.89 21.57
CA THR A 15 -0.32 10.33 20.18
C THR A 15 -0.21 11.84 20.06
N GLY A 16 0.32 12.32 18.93
CA GLY A 16 0.48 13.76 18.68
C GLY A 16 1.62 14.07 17.73
N TYR A 17 1.91 15.37 17.64
CA TYR A 17 2.99 15.91 16.82
C TYR A 17 4.07 16.44 17.75
N TYR A 18 5.25 15.89 17.63
CA TYR A 18 6.41 16.17 18.47
C TYR A 18 7.64 16.45 17.62
N ALA A 19 8.77 16.69 18.28
CA ALA A 19 10.08 16.71 17.65
C ALA A 19 11.10 16.07 18.57
N VAL A 20 12.17 15.54 18.00
CA VAL A 20 13.32 15.08 18.79
C VAL A 20 13.85 16.23 19.62
N GLN A 21 13.83 16.11 20.95
CA GLN A 21 14.26 17.13 21.90
C GLN A 21 15.73 16.96 22.27
N TYR A 22 16.17 15.73 22.47
CA TYR A 22 17.56 15.40 22.79
C TYR A 22 17.86 13.95 22.41
N LYS A 23 19.15 13.62 22.36
CA LYS A 23 19.65 12.29 22.01
C LYS A 23 20.80 11.92 22.92
N GLU A 24 20.86 10.65 23.31
CA GLU A 24 21.94 10.14 24.16
C GLU A 24 22.52 8.84 23.60
N VAL A 25 23.83 8.69 23.72
CA VAL A 25 24.57 7.46 23.49
C VAL A 25 24.92 6.89 24.85
N ASN A 26 24.66 5.60 25.04
CA ASN A 26 24.92 4.91 26.30
C ASN A 26 24.21 5.57 27.52
N PRO A 27 22.88 5.77 27.43
CA PRO A 27 22.13 6.42 28.50
C PRO A 27 22.17 5.59 29.78
N THR A 28 22.02 6.26 30.92
CA THR A 28 21.72 5.60 32.20
C THR A 28 20.20 5.49 32.35
N TRP A 29 19.69 4.28 32.58
CA TRP A 29 18.30 4.10 32.93
C TRP A 29 18.09 4.43 34.41
N VAL A 30 17.02 5.16 34.69
CA VAL A 30 16.55 5.49 36.04
C VAL A 30 15.16 4.90 36.20
N ASP A 31 14.95 4.16 37.30
CA ASP A 31 13.63 3.56 37.56
C ASP A 31 12.59 4.69 37.76
N PRO A 32 11.47 4.67 37.00
CA PRO A 32 10.45 5.71 37.11
C PRO A 32 9.70 5.70 38.45
N ASP A 33 9.68 4.56 39.15
CA ASP A 33 8.98 4.38 40.42
C ASP A 33 9.92 4.60 41.63
N ASP A 34 11.23 4.35 41.46
CA ASP A 34 12.27 4.57 42.48
C ASP A 34 13.55 5.13 41.82
N THR A 35 13.70 6.43 41.82
CA THR A 35 14.84 7.15 41.21
C THR A 35 16.19 6.84 41.85
N SER A 36 16.23 6.15 43.00
CA SER A 36 17.48 5.66 43.60
C SER A 36 18.07 4.47 42.86
N ILE A 37 17.23 3.75 42.10
CA ILE A 37 17.65 2.63 41.26
C ILE A 37 18.08 3.15 39.89
N GLN A 38 19.36 2.97 39.58
CA GLN A 38 19.94 3.40 38.32
C GLN A 38 20.77 2.26 37.70
N ILE A 39 20.63 2.07 36.40
CA ILE A 39 21.40 1.09 35.64
C ILE A 39 22.16 1.81 34.55
N GLY A 40 23.48 1.80 34.63
CA GLY A 40 24.36 2.40 33.62
C GLY A 40 24.30 1.65 32.28
N SER A 41 25.00 2.18 31.31
CA SER A 41 25.10 1.54 29.98
C SER A 41 25.69 0.13 30.09
N GLY A 42 25.05 -0.83 29.42
CA GLY A 42 25.46 -2.22 29.40
C GLY A 42 24.34 -3.14 28.98
N PRO A 43 24.60 -4.46 28.92
CA PRO A 43 23.62 -5.44 28.46
C PRO A 43 22.37 -5.55 29.36
N ASP A 44 22.48 -5.13 30.62
CA ASP A 44 21.36 -5.17 31.57
C ASP A 44 20.52 -3.88 31.54
N ASN A 45 20.91 -2.88 30.73
CA ASN A 45 20.19 -1.61 30.67
C ASN A 45 18.86 -1.76 29.91
N PRO A 46 17.69 -1.49 30.55
CA PRO A 46 16.37 -1.68 29.91
C PRO A 46 16.10 -0.77 28.70
N ILE A 47 16.85 0.35 28.56
CA ILE A 47 16.69 1.28 27.45
C ILE A 47 17.82 1.19 26.42
N GLY A 48 18.69 0.18 26.54
CA GLY A 48 19.75 -0.13 25.59
C GLY A 48 20.83 0.95 25.45
N TYR A 49 21.41 1.07 24.26
CA TYR A 49 22.57 1.93 24.01
C TYR A 49 22.24 3.26 23.34
N ARG A 50 20.97 3.51 22.96
CA ARG A 50 20.54 4.77 22.32
C ARG A 50 19.20 5.21 22.88
N TRP A 51 19.13 6.52 23.13
CA TRP A 51 17.91 7.22 23.51
C TRP A 51 17.65 8.39 22.59
N ILE A 52 16.40 8.53 22.12
CA ILE A 52 15.91 9.63 21.31
C ILE A 52 14.65 10.18 21.99
N GLY A 53 14.82 11.21 22.81
CA GLY A 53 13.72 11.85 23.55
C GLY A 53 12.87 12.73 22.63
N PHE A 54 11.54 12.59 22.66
CA PHE A 54 10.64 13.37 21.81
C PHE A 54 9.54 14.13 22.57
N TYR A 55 9.19 13.68 23.79
CA TYR A 55 8.17 14.36 24.60
C TYR A 55 8.35 14.06 26.08
N GLY A 56 8.72 15.07 26.89
CA GLY A 56 8.95 14.88 28.34
C GLY A 56 9.87 13.69 28.62
N ASN A 57 9.36 12.69 29.32
CA ASN A 57 10.09 11.47 29.63
C ASN A 57 9.83 10.33 28.62
N TYR A 58 9.19 10.62 27.48
CA TYR A 58 8.96 9.64 26.43
C TYR A 58 10.04 9.72 25.36
N GLY A 59 10.54 8.56 24.99
CA GLY A 59 11.59 8.43 23.98
C GLY A 59 11.43 7.16 23.15
N ILE A 60 12.23 7.11 22.09
CA ILE A 60 12.50 5.91 21.29
C ILE A 60 13.85 5.39 21.73
N HIS A 61 13.96 4.11 22.09
CA HIS A 61 15.16 3.56 22.67
C HIS A 61 15.34 2.09 22.35
N GLY A 62 16.53 1.54 22.60
CA GLY A 62 16.82 0.12 22.51
C GLY A 62 16.15 -0.69 23.63
N THR A 63 16.44 -1.97 23.70
CA THR A 63 15.94 -2.81 24.79
C THR A 63 16.82 -4.05 25.01
N ASN A 64 17.00 -4.42 26.28
CA ASN A 64 17.56 -5.72 26.66
C ASN A 64 16.53 -6.86 26.61
N HIS A 65 15.27 -6.55 26.23
CA HIS A 65 14.15 -7.48 26.08
C HIS A 65 13.62 -7.48 24.64
N PRO A 66 14.36 -8.05 23.66
CA PRO A 66 13.98 -8.01 22.24
C PRO A 66 12.65 -8.73 21.94
N GLU A 67 12.22 -9.66 22.80
CA GLU A 67 10.92 -10.34 22.72
C GLU A 67 9.73 -9.40 22.97
N SER A 68 9.98 -8.21 23.53
CA SER A 68 8.96 -7.19 23.77
C SER A 68 8.57 -6.39 22.51
N ILE A 69 9.34 -6.54 21.42
CA ILE A 69 9.06 -5.86 20.15
C ILE A 69 7.81 -6.44 19.50
N GLY A 70 6.92 -5.56 19.04
CA GLY A 70 5.58 -5.89 18.55
C GLY A 70 4.50 -5.92 19.64
N GLY A 71 4.88 -5.75 20.92
CA GLY A 71 3.99 -5.79 22.07
C GLY A 71 3.59 -4.43 22.62
N TYR A 72 2.56 -4.43 23.48
CA TYR A 72 2.08 -3.30 24.30
C TYR A 72 2.64 -3.45 25.71
N VAL A 73 3.87 -3.06 25.93
CA VAL A 73 4.66 -3.52 27.10
C VAL A 73 5.36 -2.43 27.89
N SER A 74 5.53 -1.24 27.33
CA SER A 74 6.27 -0.15 27.98
C SER A 74 5.37 0.74 28.86
N ASN A 75 5.98 1.68 29.57
CA ASN A 75 5.27 2.76 30.26
C ASN A 75 5.04 3.98 29.35
N GLY A 76 4.97 3.74 28.01
CA GLY A 76 4.67 4.76 27.00
C GLY A 76 5.82 5.05 26.03
N CYS A 77 7.05 4.67 26.36
CA CYS A 77 8.17 4.78 25.42
C CYS A 77 8.05 3.80 24.26
N VAL A 78 8.73 4.10 23.17
CA VAL A 78 8.82 3.23 21.99
C VAL A 78 10.10 2.42 22.06
N ARG A 79 9.96 1.09 22.15
CA ARG A 79 11.08 0.15 22.16
C ARG A 79 11.46 -0.29 20.77
N MET A 80 12.74 -0.36 20.48
CA MET A 80 13.30 -0.92 19.25
C MET A 80 14.34 -2.00 19.58
N LYS A 81 14.61 -2.88 18.61
CA LYS A 81 15.81 -3.71 18.71
C LYS A 81 17.06 -2.82 18.71
N GLU A 82 18.13 -3.26 19.37
CA GLU A 82 19.37 -2.46 19.47
C GLU A 82 19.91 -2.05 18.09
N ALA A 83 20.02 -2.99 17.16
CA ALA A 83 20.50 -2.69 15.82
C ALA A 83 19.63 -1.66 15.10
N ASP A 84 18.30 -1.73 15.30
CA ASP A 84 17.34 -0.85 14.64
C ASP A 84 17.40 0.57 15.19
N VAL A 85 17.53 0.73 16.53
CA VAL A 85 17.65 2.05 17.14
C VAL A 85 19.01 2.68 16.86
N GLU A 86 20.08 1.88 16.78
CA GLU A 86 21.40 2.37 16.39
C GLU A 86 21.42 2.85 14.95
N ASP A 87 20.73 2.16 14.04
CA ASP A 87 20.54 2.58 12.65
C ASP A 87 19.70 3.88 12.60
N LEU A 88 18.52 3.91 13.22
CA LEU A 88 17.65 5.10 13.26
C LEU A 88 18.38 6.32 13.83
N TYR A 89 19.19 6.11 14.88
CA TYR A 89 19.91 7.18 15.58
C TYR A 89 20.83 8.00 14.65
N GLN A 90 21.34 7.39 13.58
CA GLN A 90 22.24 8.04 12.62
C GLN A 90 21.51 9.04 11.72
N TYR A 91 20.23 8.79 11.44
CA TYR A 91 19.45 9.59 10.49
C TYR A 91 18.64 10.72 11.13
N VAL A 92 18.41 10.67 12.45
CA VAL A 92 17.63 11.69 13.15
C VAL A 92 18.52 12.66 13.90
N SER A 93 18.12 13.93 13.93
CA SER A 93 18.78 15.00 14.69
C SER A 93 17.78 15.67 15.63
N VAL A 94 18.26 16.45 16.59
CA VAL A 94 17.40 17.31 17.40
C VAL A 94 16.60 18.23 16.47
N GLY A 95 15.29 18.34 16.71
CA GLY A 95 14.35 19.05 15.84
C GLY A 95 13.72 18.18 14.74
N THR A 96 14.16 16.94 14.51
CA THR A 96 13.48 16.03 13.58
C THR A 96 12.03 15.84 14.01
N PRO A 97 11.03 16.07 13.13
CA PRO A 97 9.62 15.85 13.44
C PRO A 97 9.32 14.40 13.81
N VAL A 98 8.53 14.20 14.86
CA VAL A 98 8.03 12.89 15.30
C VAL A 98 6.51 12.96 15.35
N THR A 99 5.85 12.15 14.53
CA THR A 99 4.39 12.00 14.57
C THR A 99 4.05 10.65 15.16
N VAL A 100 3.27 10.64 16.22
CA VAL A 100 2.73 9.42 16.83
C VAL A 100 1.23 9.39 16.58
N TYR A 101 0.78 8.39 15.87
CA TYR A 101 -0.64 8.17 15.63
C TYR A 101 -0.98 6.69 15.85
N TYR A 102 -2.24 6.41 16.14
CA TYR A 102 -2.73 5.06 16.29
C TYR A 102 -3.52 4.67 15.04
N ASP A 103 -2.95 3.79 14.25
CA ASP A 103 -3.61 3.22 13.08
C ASP A 103 -3.26 1.74 12.96
N ARG A 104 -4.29 0.90 12.85
CA ARG A 104 -4.14 -0.54 12.67
C ARG A 104 -3.90 -0.92 11.23
N LEU A 105 -4.38 -0.12 10.29
CA LEU A 105 -4.23 -0.35 8.85
C LEU A 105 -3.12 0.54 8.32
N VAL A 106 -2.02 -0.06 7.94
CA VAL A 106 -0.92 0.63 7.25
C VAL A 106 -0.89 0.15 5.80
N ILE A 107 -0.86 1.08 4.86
CA ILE A 107 -0.69 0.79 3.43
C ILE A 107 0.68 1.31 3.01
N ASP A 108 1.42 0.48 2.35
CA ASP A 108 2.76 0.80 1.84
C ASP A 108 2.80 0.67 0.32
N VAL A 109 3.62 1.50 -0.30
CA VAL A 109 3.87 1.49 -1.75
C VAL A 109 5.36 1.45 -1.98
N ASP A 110 5.83 0.32 -2.46
CA ASP A 110 7.24 0.13 -2.80
C ASP A 110 7.66 1.02 -3.98
N PRO A 111 8.98 1.27 -4.17
CA PRO A 111 9.49 2.03 -5.31
C PRO A 111 9.10 1.46 -6.67
N ASP A 112 8.76 0.18 -6.76
CA ASP A 112 8.28 -0.49 -7.97
C ASP A 112 6.76 -0.46 -8.13
N HIS A 113 6.09 0.39 -7.34
CA HIS A 113 4.64 0.59 -7.28
C HIS A 113 3.83 -0.61 -6.78
N THR A 114 4.47 -1.57 -6.12
CA THR A 114 3.76 -2.64 -5.41
C THR A 114 3.02 -2.07 -4.21
N VAL A 115 1.70 -2.22 -4.18
CA VAL A 115 0.86 -1.83 -3.06
C VAL A 115 0.65 -3.03 -2.15
N SER A 116 0.95 -2.84 -0.89
CA SER A 116 0.74 -3.81 0.18
C SER A 116 0.05 -3.17 1.38
N TYR A 117 -0.51 -3.99 2.27
CA TYR A 117 -1.08 -3.50 3.52
C TYR A 117 -0.75 -4.43 4.68
N TYR A 118 -0.83 -3.86 5.88
CA TYR A 118 -0.59 -4.52 7.16
C TYR A 118 -1.78 -4.23 8.07
N ILE A 119 -2.24 -5.21 8.84
CA ILE A 119 -3.26 -5.02 9.87
C ILE A 119 -2.67 -5.43 11.21
N TYR A 120 -2.50 -4.45 12.08
CA TYR A 120 -1.93 -4.64 13.42
C TYR A 120 -3.02 -4.95 14.45
N PRO A 121 -2.69 -5.59 15.59
CA PRO A 121 -3.60 -5.80 16.70
C PRO A 121 -4.18 -4.49 17.24
N ASP A 122 -5.41 -4.53 17.76
CA ASP A 122 -6.01 -3.40 18.47
C ASP A 122 -5.75 -3.53 19.98
N GLY A 123 -4.50 -3.36 20.38
CA GLY A 123 -4.08 -3.54 21.77
C GLY A 123 -4.69 -2.53 22.74
N TYR A 124 -5.17 -1.39 22.26
CA TYR A 124 -5.85 -0.38 23.07
C TYR A 124 -7.38 -0.47 22.98
N GLY A 125 -7.93 -1.22 22.03
CA GLY A 125 -9.35 -1.27 21.78
C GLY A 125 -9.92 0.04 21.22
N TRP A 126 -9.11 0.86 20.55
CA TRP A 126 -9.50 2.19 20.09
C TRP A 126 -10.00 2.22 18.66
N GLN A 127 -9.67 1.21 17.85
CA GLN A 127 -9.96 1.23 16.43
C GLN A 127 -10.48 -0.13 15.95
N SER A 128 -11.81 -0.26 15.88
CA SER A 128 -12.40 -1.37 15.13
C SER A 128 -12.15 -1.19 13.64
N LEU A 129 -11.89 -2.29 12.92
CA LEU A 129 -11.63 -2.27 11.49
C LEU A 129 -12.62 -3.19 10.78
N SER A 130 -13.23 -2.69 9.71
CA SER A 130 -14.12 -3.44 8.83
C SER A 130 -13.53 -3.60 7.44
N ILE A 131 -13.99 -4.61 6.69
CA ILE A 131 -13.60 -4.84 5.30
C ILE A 131 -13.85 -3.60 4.43
N ALA A 132 -14.99 -2.92 4.66
CA ALA A 132 -15.33 -1.71 3.91
C ALA A 132 -14.33 -0.57 4.14
N GLN A 133 -13.82 -0.41 5.38
CA GLN A 133 -12.80 0.58 5.69
C GLN A 133 -11.46 0.23 5.01
N VAL A 134 -11.05 -1.03 5.02
CA VAL A 134 -9.84 -1.49 4.32
C VAL A 134 -9.97 -1.24 2.81
N LYS A 135 -11.07 -1.68 2.19
CA LYS A 135 -11.30 -1.43 0.74
C LYS A 135 -11.33 0.05 0.41
N LYS A 136 -11.96 0.88 1.23
CA LYS A 136 -11.98 2.34 1.05
C LYS A 136 -10.57 2.95 1.10
N ALA A 137 -9.74 2.50 2.03
CA ALA A 137 -8.35 2.96 2.11
C ALA A 137 -7.55 2.53 0.88
N LEU A 138 -7.70 1.27 0.43
CA LEU A 138 -7.04 0.73 -0.76
C LEU A 138 -7.49 1.43 -2.06
N ALA A 139 -8.73 1.95 -2.11
CA ALA A 139 -9.23 2.73 -3.25
C ALA A 139 -8.43 4.01 -3.49
N GLY A 140 -7.83 4.60 -2.45
CA GLY A 140 -6.91 5.72 -2.58
C GLY A 140 -5.67 5.40 -3.43
N TYR A 141 -5.33 4.12 -3.52
CA TYR A 141 -4.20 3.60 -4.30
C TYR A 141 -4.64 2.95 -5.62
N GLY A 142 -5.96 2.80 -5.84
CA GLY A 142 -6.55 2.23 -7.05
C GLY A 142 -6.38 0.72 -7.17
N VAL A 143 -6.26 -0.01 -6.06
CA VAL A 143 -6.06 -1.47 -6.02
C VAL A 143 -7.18 -2.24 -5.32
N GLU A 144 -8.22 -1.54 -4.90
CA GLU A 144 -9.36 -2.08 -4.12
C GLU A 144 -10.07 -3.23 -4.81
N ASP A 145 -10.06 -3.25 -6.15
CA ASP A 145 -10.70 -4.30 -6.94
C ASP A 145 -9.92 -5.62 -6.89
N PHE A 146 -8.61 -5.56 -6.62
CA PHE A 146 -7.72 -6.72 -6.51
C PHE A 146 -7.54 -7.21 -5.07
N ALA A 147 -8.13 -6.53 -4.09
CA ALA A 147 -8.14 -6.95 -2.70
C ALA A 147 -9.33 -7.90 -2.46
N ASP A 148 -9.02 -9.15 -2.18
CA ASP A 148 -10.02 -10.20 -1.95
C ASP A 148 -10.76 -9.99 -0.63
N PHE A 149 -12.09 -10.19 -0.64
CA PHE A 149 -12.93 -9.99 0.54
C PHE A 149 -12.57 -10.96 1.68
N GLN A 150 -12.36 -12.23 1.35
CA GLN A 150 -12.05 -13.25 2.35
C GLN A 150 -10.64 -13.02 2.92
N GLU A 151 -9.67 -12.69 2.07
CA GLU A 151 -8.31 -12.37 2.49
C GLU A 151 -8.28 -11.18 3.47
N ILE A 152 -9.04 -10.10 3.18
CA ILE A 152 -9.16 -8.96 4.10
C ILE A 152 -9.80 -9.40 5.42
N SER A 153 -10.88 -10.21 5.38
CA SER A 153 -11.55 -10.71 6.58
C SER A 153 -10.59 -11.52 7.46
N ASP A 154 -9.85 -12.43 6.85
CA ASP A 154 -8.90 -13.28 7.55
C ASP A 154 -7.77 -12.44 8.17
N LYS A 155 -7.29 -11.43 7.46
CA LYS A 155 -6.28 -10.49 7.97
C LYS A 155 -6.78 -9.61 9.11
N ILE A 156 -8.03 -9.16 9.07
CA ILE A 156 -8.64 -8.44 10.20
C ILE A 156 -8.73 -9.34 11.44
N ASN A 157 -9.11 -10.59 11.26
CA ASN A 157 -9.21 -11.57 12.36
C ASN A 157 -7.83 -11.95 12.92
N ALA A 158 -6.84 -12.15 12.08
CA ALA A 158 -5.47 -12.47 12.50
C ALA A 158 -4.78 -11.27 13.15
N SER A 159 -4.93 -10.08 12.57
CA SER A 159 -4.28 -8.82 13.01
C SER A 159 -2.81 -9.04 13.41
N ASP A 160 -2.08 -9.77 12.56
CA ASP A 160 -0.74 -10.29 12.88
C ASP A 160 0.41 -9.34 12.47
N GLY A 161 0.06 -8.21 11.86
CA GLY A 161 1.04 -7.25 11.34
C GLY A 161 1.86 -7.76 10.15
N ASN A 162 1.51 -8.92 9.59
CA ASN A 162 2.20 -9.46 8.42
C ASN A 162 1.72 -8.78 7.14
N VAL A 163 2.64 -8.64 6.17
CA VAL A 163 2.37 -8.01 4.89
C VAL A 163 1.37 -8.81 4.03
N THR A 164 0.48 -8.09 3.36
CA THR A 164 -0.36 -8.63 2.29
C THR A 164 -0.14 -7.83 1.02
N TYR A 165 0.41 -8.46 -0.02
CA TYR A 165 0.67 -7.86 -1.32
C TYR A 165 -0.58 -7.92 -2.20
N ILE A 166 -1.00 -6.79 -2.79
CA ILE A 166 -2.21 -6.74 -3.62
C ILE A 166 -1.85 -6.76 -5.10
N ALA A 167 -1.26 -5.69 -5.61
CA ALA A 167 -0.91 -5.51 -7.01
C ALA A 167 0.07 -4.34 -7.16
N LYS A 168 0.72 -4.24 -8.33
CA LYS A 168 1.42 -3.01 -8.75
C LYS A 168 0.41 -2.07 -9.40
N ALA A 169 0.40 -0.81 -8.98
CA ALA A 169 -0.55 0.18 -9.47
C ALA A 169 0.14 1.17 -10.41
N TYR A 170 -0.19 1.11 -11.70
CA TYR A 170 0.37 1.98 -12.73
C TYR A 170 -0.62 3.05 -13.16
N ASP A 171 -0.16 4.26 -13.39
CA ASP A 171 -0.97 5.25 -14.07
C ASP A 171 -1.32 4.75 -15.48
N LEU A 172 -2.60 4.86 -15.86
CA LEU A 172 -3.08 4.41 -17.16
C LEU A 172 -3.36 5.60 -18.06
N VAL A 173 -2.69 5.64 -19.20
CA VAL A 173 -2.85 6.68 -20.23
C VAL A 173 -3.32 6.03 -21.52
N VAL A 174 -4.40 6.56 -22.12
CA VAL A 174 -4.95 6.09 -23.40
C VAL A 174 -4.95 7.24 -24.40
N ASN A 175 -4.20 7.10 -25.48
CA ASN A 175 -4.02 8.14 -26.51
C ASN A 175 -3.69 9.53 -25.91
N GLY A 176 -2.79 9.57 -24.91
CA GLY A 176 -2.34 10.78 -24.23
C GLY A 176 -3.27 11.28 -23.11
N HIS A 177 -4.40 10.62 -22.85
CA HIS A 177 -5.32 10.99 -21.78
C HIS A 177 -5.16 10.05 -20.58
N LYS A 178 -4.81 10.61 -19.40
CA LYS A 178 -4.73 9.85 -18.15
C LYS A 178 -6.13 9.48 -17.67
N LEU A 179 -6.34 8.21 -17.35
CA LEU A 179 -7.59 7.71 -16.80
C LEU A 179 -7.60 7.79 -15.27
N ALA A 180 -8.79 7.83 -14.67
CA ALA A 180 -8.95 7.78 -13.21
C ALA A 180 -8.65 6.39 -12.63
N LYS A 181 -9.00 5.33 -13.36
CA LYS A 181 -8.66 3.94 -13.00
C LYS A 181 -7.24 3.62 -13.44
N ARG A 182 -6.57 2.74 -12.69
CA ARG A 182 -5.18 2.35 -12.93
C ARG A 182 -5.08 1.06 -13.73
N ALA A 183 -3.94 0.85 -14.39
CA ALA A 183 -3.52 -0.47 -14.84
C ALA A 183 -2.90 -1.22 -13.66
N LEU A 184 -3.22 -2.52 -13.50
CA LEU A 184 -2.82 -3.29 -12.34
C LEU A 184 -1.94 -4.48 -12.73
N GLY A 185 -0.72 -4.52 -12.20
CA GLY A 185 0.22 -5.62 -12.40
C GLY A 185 0.10 -6.67 -11.30
N LYS A 186 -0.18 -7.93 -11.67
CA LYS A 186 -0.20 -9.07 -10.73
C LYS A 186 0.24 -10.34 -11.43
N ASN A 187 1.13 -11.12 -10.81
CA ASN A 187 1.63 -12.40 -11.33
C ASN A 187 2.23 -12.31 -12.75
N GLY A 188 2.97 -11.24 -13.03
CA GLY A 188 3.60 -11.03 -14.34
C GLY A 188 2.65 -10.58 -15.46
N GLN A 189 1.38 -10.36 -15.16
CA GLN A 189 0.37 -9.86 -16.10
C GLN A 189 -0.05 -8.44 -15.74
N ILE A 190 -0.47 -7.68 -16.76
CA ILE A 190 -1.06 -6.34 -16.57
C ILE A 190 -2.53 -6.43 -16.94
N TYR A 191 -3.37 -5.99 -16.01
CA TYR A 191 -4.82 -5.93 -16.13
C TYR A 191 -5.28 -4.50 -16.35
N LEU A 192 -6.14 -4.31 -17.35
CA LEU A 192 -6.66 -3.00 -17.75
C LEU A 192 -8.18 -2.96 -17.50
N PRO A 193 -8.72 -1.89 -16.88
CA PRO A 193 -10.15 -1.74 -16.63
C PRO A 193 -10.88 -1.53 -17.96
N SER A 194 -11.50 -2.59 -18.48
CA SER A 194 -12.02 -2.68 -19.87
C SER A 194 -13.00 -1.58 -20.20
N VAL A 195 -13.96 -1.31 -19.31
CA VAL A 195 -15.01 -0.29 -19.51
C VAL A 195 -14.40 1.13 -19.51
N ALA A 196 -13.42 1.39 -18.64
CA ALA A 196 -12.77 2.70 -18.61
C ALA A 196 -11.99 2.97 -19.90
N VAL A 197 -11.30 1.95 -20.44
CA VAL A 197 -10.60 2.05 -21.72
C VAL A 197 -11.59 2.27 -22.86
N ALA A 198 -12.67 1.48 -22.96
CA ALA A 198 -13.70 1.61 -23.99
C ALA A 198 -14.35 3.01 -23.95
N THR A 199 -14.67 3.53 -22.76
CA THR A 199 -15.23 4.86 -22.57
C THR A 199 -14.28 5.96 -23.06
N ALA A 200 -12.99 5.85 -22.76
CA ALA A 200 -11.99 6.81 -23.23
C ALA A 200 -11.86 6.83 -24.77
N LEU A 201 -12.11 5.68 -25.41
CA LEU A 201 -12.08 5.54 -26.87
C LEU A 201 -13.43 5.84 -27.53
N LYS A 202 -14.50 6.04 -26.75
CA LYS A 202 -15.90 6.19 -27.22
C LYS A 202 -16.34 4.97 -28.04
N LEU A 203 -15.98 3.78 -27.62
CA LEU A 203 -16.31 2.52 -28.25
C LEU A 203 -17.32 1.73 -27.42
N ASP A 204 -18.23 1.02 -28.10
CA ASP A 204 -19.11 0.07 -27.44
C ASP A 204 -18.33 -1.15 -26.99
N LEU A 205 -18.61 -1.60 -25.76
CA LEU A 205 -18.04 -2.80 -25.17
C LEU A 205 -19.16 -3.59 -24.50
N GLN A 206 -19.27 -4.85 -24.86
CA GLN A 206 -20.22 -5.78 -24.26
C GLN A 206 -19.49 -6.80 -23.40
N TRP A 207 -20.09 -7.13 -22.28
CA TRP A 207 -19.62 -8.16 -21.37
C TRP A 207 -20.61 -9.31 -21.28
N ASN A 208 -20.19 -10.52 -21.66
CA ASN A 208 -20.93 -11.75 -21.46
C ASN A 208 -20.39 -12.48 -20.21
N SER A 209 -21.10 -12.36 -19.09
CA SER A 209 -20.68 -12.94 -17.82
C SER A 209 -20.73 -14.47 -17.80
N GLN A 210 -21.58 -15.09 -18.59
CA GLN A 210 -21.70 -16.57 -18.69
C GLN A 210 -20.51 -17.19 -19.41
N GLN A 211 -20.01 -16.51 -20.44
CA GLN A 211 -18.88 -16.96 -21.23
C GLN A 211 -17.55 -16.41 -20.81
N GLY A 212 -17.55 -15.35 -19.96
CA GLY A 212 -16.33 -14.65 -19.58
C GLY A 212 -15.68 -13.87 -20.74
N ILE A 213 -16.48 -13.35 -21.68
CA ILE A 213 -16.00 -12.75 -22.92
C ILE A 213 -16.41 -11.28 -23.02
N LEU A 214 -15.45 -10.44 -23.36
CA LEU A 214 -15.61 -9.07 -23.81
C LEU A 214 -15.75 -9.03 -25.33
N THR A 215 -16.67 -8.21 -25.85
CA THR A 215 -16.87 -8.01 -27.29
C THR A 215 -16.88 -6.52 -27.59
N SER A 216 -16.11 -6.12 -28.59
CA SER A 216 -16.06 -4.76 -29.14
C SER A 216 -16.33 -4.78 -30.66
N PRO A 217 -16.43 -3.63 -31.34
CA PRO A 217 -16.52 -3.58 -32.80
C PRO A 217 -15.31 -4.19 -33.53
N TYR A 218 -14.18 -4.35 -32.84
CA TYR A 218 -12.93 -4.88 -33.43
C TYR A 218 -12.71 -6.37 -33.19
N GLY A 219 -13.30 -6.93 -32.13
CA GLY A 219 -13.13 -8.35 -31.82
C GLY A 219 -13.55 -8.73 -30.41
N ILE A 220 -13.05 -9.86 -29.98
CA ILE A 220 -13.38 -10.47 -28.69
C ILE A 220 -12.11 -10.79 -27.89
N ALA A 221 -12.23 -10.81 -26.55
CA ALA A 221 -11.18 -11.27 -25.66
C ALA A 221 -11.74 -11.77 -24.33
N PRO A 222 -10.98 -12.54 -23.54
CA PRO A 222 -11.36 -12.89 -22.19
C PRO A 222 -11.49 -11.66 -21.29
N GLY A 223 -12.50 -11.67 -20.42
CA GLY A 223 -12.67 -10.71 -19.34
C GLY A 223 -12.48 -11.37 -17.98
N TYR A 224 -12.02 -10.57 -17.00
CA TYR A 224 -11.76 -11.01 -15.63
C TYR A 224 -12.50 -10.08 -14.67
N VAL A 225 -13.48 -10.60 -13.96
CA VAL A 225 -14.18 -9.82 -12.93
C VAL A 225 -13.34 -9.74 -11.66
N LYS A 226 -13.10 -8.54 -11.20
CA LYS A 226 -12.48 -8.23 -9.90
C LYS A 226 -13.37 -7.25 -9.18
N SER A 227 -13.93 -7.64 -8.03
CA SER A 227 -15.03 -6.93 -7.41
C SER A 227 -16.17 -6.66 -8.41
N ASP A 228 -16.51 -5.41 -8.70
CA ASP A 228 -17.55 -5.02 -9.66
C ASP A 228 -16.98 -4.51 -11.00
N VAL A 229 -15.69 -4.70 -11.24
CA VAL A 229 -15.00 -4.19 -12.44
C VAL A 229 -14.56 -5.35 -13.33
N VAL A 230 -14.84 -5.23 -14.62
CA VAL A 230 -14.34 -6.16 -15.62
C VAL A 230 -13.01 -5.66 -16.17
N TYR A 231 -12.00 -6.48 -16.02
CA TYR A 231 -10.65 -6.25 -16.54
C TYR A 231 -10.39 -7.10 -17.78
N MET A 232 -9.55 -6.64 -18.68
CA MET A 232 -8.92 -7.43 -19.73
C MET A 232 -7.41 -7.55 -19.43
N ASN A 233 -6.77 -8.58 -19.97
CA ASN A 233 -5.30 -8.61 -19.97
C ASN A 233 -4.76 -7.59 -20.99
N ALA A 234 -3.66 -6.94 -20.69
CA ALA A 234 -3.06 -5.95 -21.57
C ALA A 234 -2.67 -6.50 -22.96
N VAL A 235 -2.36 -7.80 -23.06
CA VAL A 235 -2.06 -8.45 -24.35
C VAL A 235 -3.26 -8.51 -25.27
N ASP A 236 -4.47 -8.45 -24.73
CA ASP A 236 -5.73 -8.50 -25.49
C ASP A 236 -6.20 -7.11 -25.98
N ALA A 237 -5.50 -6.04 -25.60
CA ALA A 237 -5.90 -4.69 -25.94
C ALA A 237 -5.92 -4.42 -27.45
N TYR A 238 -5.06 -5.11 -28.21
CA TYR A 238 -5.07 -5.00 -29.68
C TYR A 238 -6.32 -5.62 -30.28
N SER A 239 -6.70 -6.80 -29.82
CA SER A 239 -7.89 -7.53 -30.31
C SER A 239 -9.18 -6.77 -30.04
N LEU A 240 -9.29 -6.12 -28.86
CA LEU A 240 -10.49 -5.38 -28.47
C LEU A 240 -10.53 -3.96 -28.98
N PHE A 241 -9.39 -3.27 -29.06
CA PHE A 241 -9.39 -1.82 -29.24
C PHE A 241 -8.38 -1.31 -30.28
N HIS A 242 -7.66 -2.20 -30.96
CA HIS A 242 -6.55 -1.83 -31.86
C HIS A 242 -5.51 -0.93 -31.16
N LEU A 243 -5.32 -1.13 -29.85
CA LEU A 243 -4.32 -0.43 -29.06
C LEU A 243 -3.09 -1.31 -28.83
N LYS A 244 -1.92 -0.68 -28.86
CA LYS A 244 -0.69 -1.22 -28.26
C LYS A 244 -0.46 -0.51 -26.94
N GLY A 245 0.13 -1.23 -25.99
CA GLY A 245 0.47 -0.69 -24.69
C GLY A 245 1.92 -1.00 -24.32
N GLU A 246 2.52 -0.10 -23.58
CA GLU A 246 3.87 -0.27 -23.01
C GLU A 246 3.94 0.33 -21.61
N LEU A 247 4.71 -0.29 -20.75
CA LEU A 247 5.02 0.23 -19.42
C LEU A 247 6.32 1.05 -19.53
N THR A 248 6.23 2.33 -19.16
CA THR A 248 7.39 3.22 -19.15
C THR A 248 8.26 3.01 -17.89
N PRO A 249 9.53 3.47 -17.89
CA PRO A 249 10.37 3.45 -16.69
C PRO A 249 9.77 4.23 -15.50
N ASP A 250 8.90 5.21 -15.75
CA ASP A 250 8.21 6.00 -14.72
C ASP A 250 6.91 5.33 -14.24
N TYR A 251 6.73 4.04 -14.52
CA TYR A 251 5.57 3.24 -14.13
C TYR A 251 4.21 3.78 -14.65
N VAL A 252 4.20 4.36 -15.85
CA VAL A 252 3.00 4.73 -16.59
C VAL A 252 2.72 3.68 -17.65
N TYR A 253 1.52 3.11 -17.67
CA TYR A 253 1.10 2.23 -18.76
C TYR A 253 0.43 3.05 -19.85
N ASN A 254 1.18 3.29 -20.92
CA ASN A 254 0.73 4.05 -22.08
C ASN A 254 0.10 3.14 -23.13
N MET A 255 -1.11 3.47 -23.55
CA MET A 255 -1.82 2.82 -24.65
C MET A 255 -2.03 3.80 -25.80
N TYR A 256 -1.74 3.37 -27.01
CA TYR A 256 -1.87 4.19 -28.20
C TYR A 256 -2.45 3.41 -29.37
N SER A 257 -3.27 4.11 -30.18
CA SER A 257 -3.86 3.55 -31.38
C SER A 257 -2.77 3.19 -32.40
N VAL A 258 -2.79 1.95 -32.87
CA VAL A 258 -1.98 1.56 -34.00
C VAL A 258 -2.62 2.17 -35.23
N LYS A 259 -1.96 3.11 -35.91
CA LYS A 259 -2.41 3.57 -37.22
C LYS A 259 -2.41 2.38 -38.17
N GLY A 260 -3.55 1.71 -38.30
CA GLY A 260 -3.78 0.73 -39.37
C GLY A 260 -3.82 1.47 -40.68
N ASN A 261 -3.18 0.93 -41.69
CA ASN A 261 -3.44 1.32 -43.06
C ASN A 261 -4.96 1.33 -43.28
N SER A 262 -5.47 2.47 -43.73
CA SER A 262 -6.81 2.79 -44.26
C SER A 262 -7.81 1.60 -44.26
N THR A 263 -8.95 1.82 -43.58
CA THR A 263 -10.23 1.11 -43.82
C THR A 263 -10.38 0.81 -45.29
N PRO A 264 -10.71 -0.40 -45.70
CA PRO A 264 -11.14 -0.67 -47.07
C PRO A 264 -12.44 0.10 -47.31
N THR A 265 -12.37 1.15 -48.07
CA THR A 265 -13.55 1.83 -48.59
C THR A 265 -14.29 0.83 -49.49
N VAL A 266 -15.41 0.30 -49.03
CA VAL A 266 -16.31 -0.48 -49.87
C VAL A 266 -16.92 0.51 -50.84
N VAL A 267 -16.38 0.62 -52.04
CA VAL A 267 -17.00 1.32 -53.15
C VAL A 267 -18.14 0.45 -53.67
N ILE A 268 -19.36 0.76 -53.26
CA ILE A 268 -20.56 0.22 -53.88
C ILE A 268 -20.73 0.98 -55.21
N SER A 269 -20.37 0.36 -56.32
CA SER A 269 -20.68 0.85 -57.66
C SER A 269 -22.20 0.77 -57.86
N PRO A 270 -22.89 1.85 -58.29
CA PRO A 270 -24.28 1.76 -58.67
C PRO A 270 -24.40 0.90 -59.96
N GLY A 271 -25.13 -0.17 -59.84
CA GLY A 271 -25.41 -1.02 -60.98
C GLY A 271 -26.15 -0.25 -62.07
N SER A 272 -25.58 -0.27 -63.27
CA SER A 272 -26.24 0.21 -64.50
C SER A 272 -27.40 -0.75 -64.79
N GLY A 273 -28.62 -0.29 -64.51
CA GLY A 273 -29.83 -0.93 -65.04
C GLY A 273 -30.01 -0.57 -66.50
N THR A 274 -30.18 -1.54 -67.33
CA THR A 274 -30.88 -1.50 -68.61
C THR A 274 -32.12 -2.34 -68.50
#